data_e9cc5634be1a3ce042c6d0042caf6ac7
#
_entry.id   e9cc5634be1a3ce042c6d0042caf6ac7
#
_cell.length_a   1.000
_cell.length_b   1.000
_cell.length_c   1.000
_cell.angle_alpha   90.00
_cell.angle_beta   90.00
_cell.angle_gamma   90.00
#
_symmetry.space_group_name_H-M   'P 1'
#
loop_
_entity.id
_entity.type
_entity.pdbx_description
1 polymer ?
#
loop_
_entity_poly.entity_id
_entity_poly.type
_entity_poly.pdbx_seq_one_letter_code
_entity_poly.pdbx_strand_id
1 'polypeptide(L)'
;MQKILYLHAGAEMYGADKVLLELIKGLDKDAFEAHVILPNDGVLVGALEEVGAKVKVIDYPILRRKYFNPKGILEYFGSYNRYSKQIAKYAKENGIGLIHNNTTAVLEGIYLKRKLKLPLIWHVHEIIVKPKAISDFINFLMGRYADTIVTVSNAVANHVKQSRFVKDDQVQVIYNGVDNAVYQVMDASAVRNQFGIAQDDLVIGMVGRVNAWKGQGDFLKAVTPILQANPKAVAFLAGSAFEGEEWRVDELEKAISESPVAEQIKRIDYYSKTTELYNMFDIFVLPSTNPDPLPTVVLEAMACGKPVVGYRHGGVCENGQGR
;
A
#
# COMPACT_ATOMS: atom_id res chain seq x y z
N MET A 1 16.56 7.67 -24.32
CA MET A 1 15.88 6.92 -23.23
C MET A 1 16.26 7.56 -21.91
N GLN A 2 15.28 8.08 -21.17
CA GLN A 2 15.49 8.69 -19.86
C GLN A 2 15.51 7.61 -18.77
N LYS A 3 16.51 7.64 -17.88
CA LYS A 3 16.64 6.68 -16.80
C LYS A 3 16.07 7.24 -15.50
N ILE A 4 15.15 6.51 -14.90
CA ILE A 4 14.46 6.89 -13.67
C ILE A 4 14.92 5.98 -12.52
N LEU A 5 15.32 6.57 -11.41
CA LEU A 5 15.65 5.84 -10.18
C LEU A 5 14.47 5.90 -9.22
N TYR A 6 13.86 4.75 -8.97
CA TYR A 6 12.84 4.56 -7.97
C TYR A 6 13.48 4.12 -6.64
N LEU A 7 13.11 4.79 -5.55
CA LEU A 7 13.49 4.43 -4.18
C LEU A 7 12.23 4.06 -3.41
N HIS A 8 12.19 2.86 -2.84
CA HIS A 8 11.00 2.31 -2.21
C HIS A 8 11.28 1.71 -0.83
N ALA A 9 10.26 1.57 0.03
CA ALA A 9 10.45 1.27 1.47
C ALA A 9 10.42 -0.21 1.84
N GLY A 10 10.21 -1.11 0.90
CA GLY A 10 10.11 -2.55 1.14
C GLY A 10 10.19 -3.39 -0.14
N ALA A 11 10.09 -4.70 0.00
CA ALA A 11 10.14 -5.64 -1.10
C ALA A 11 9.03 -6.73 -0.99
N GLU A 12 7.91 -6.38 -0.36
CA GLU A 12 6.74 -7.23 -0.20
C GLU A 12 5.84 -7.13 -1.46
N MET A 13 4.55 -7.46 -1.35
CA MET A 13 3.57 -7.31 -2.44
C MET A 13 2.25 -6.75 -1.90
N TYR A 14 2.32 -5.63 -1.17
CA TYR A 14 1.16 -4.91 -0.67
C TYR A 14 0.89 -3.62 -1.47
N GLY A 15 -0.03 -2.80 -1.03
CA GLY A 15 -0.57 -1.68 -1.78
C GLY A 15 0.45 -0.81 -2.53
N ALA A 16 1.40 -0.18 -1.83
CA ALA A 16 2.41 0.67 -2.46
C ALA A 16 3.40 -0.10 -3.34
N ASP A 17 3.69 -1.38 -2.98
CA ASP A 17 4.55 -2.27 -3.76
C ASP A 17 3.88 -2.62 -5.10
N LYS A 18 2.59 -3.00 -5.06
CA LYS A 18 1.78 -3.27 -6.25
C LYS A 18 1.68 -2.03 -7.16
N VAL A 19 1.46 -0.86 -6.58
CA VAL A 19 1.39 0.40 -7.34
C VAL A 19 2.72 0.68 -8.04
N LEU A 20 3.86 0.46 -7.37
CA LEU A 20 5.17 0.61 -8.00
C LEU A 20 5.37 -0.38 -9.16
N LEU A 21 4.98 -1.63 -8.97
CA LEU A 21 5.06 -2.66 -10.01
C LEU A 21 4.21 -2.29 -11.23
N GLU A 22 2.95 -1.90 -11.03
CA GLU A 22 2.05 -1.50 -12.10
C GLU A 22 2.52 -0.22 -12.81
N LEU A 23 3.07 0.75 -12.07
CA LEU A 23 3.67 1.96 -12.64
C LEU A 23 4.82 1.59 -13.60
N ILE A 24 5.73 0.71 -13.17
CA ILE A 24 6.89 0.29 -13.98
C ILE A 24 6.48 -0.58 -15.16
N LYS A 25 5.50 -1.47 -14.96
CA LYS A 25 4.92 -2.29 -16.03
C LYS A 25 4.32 -1.43 -17.14
N GLY A 26 3.65 -0.33 -16.77
CA GLY A 26 3.01 0.61 -17.70
C GLY A 26 3.95 1.65 -18.34
N LEU A 27 5.25 1.69 -17.99
CA LEU A 27 6.19 2.63 -18.60
C LEU A 27 6.38 2.34 -20.09
N ASP A 28 6.43 3.41 -20.89
CA ASP A 28 6.95 3.36 -22.25
C ASP A 28 8.45 3.02 -22.23
N LYS A 29 8.77 1.79 -22.57
CA LYS A 29 10.13 1.24 -22.49
C LYS A 29 11.07 1.75 -23.59
N ASP A 30 10.55 2.37 -24.63
CA ASP A 30 11.35 3.04 -25.64
C ASP A 30 11.79 4.43 -25.16
N ALA A 31 10.98 5.07 -24.31
CA ALA A 31 11.26 6.39 -23.76
C ALA A 31 12.00 6.32 -22.39
N PHE A 32 11.69 5.34 -21.55
CA PHE A 32 12.12 5.27 -20.15
C PHE A 32 12.78 3.94 -19.78
N GLU A 33 13.81 3.99 -18.95
CA GLU A 33 14.43 2.82 -18.30
C GLU A 33 14.27 2.93 -16.77
N ALA A 34 13.63 1.93 -16.16
CA ALA A 34 13.44 1.90 -14.71
C ALA A 34 14.62 1.24 -13.99
N HIS A 35 15.19 1.96 -13.04
CA HIS A 35 16.11 1.44 -12.04
C HIS A 35 15.42 1.49 -10.68
N VAL A 36 15.39 0.39 -9.93
CA VAL A 36 14.76 0.33 -8.62
C VAL A 36 15.80 -0.05 -7.57
N ILE A 37 15.82 0.69 -6.47
CA ILE A 37 16.62 0.31 -5.29
C ILE A 37 15.65 0.02 -4.15
N LEU A 38 15.78 -1.19 -3.59
CA LEU A 38 14.99 -1.70 -2.47
C LEU A 38 15.89 -1.87 -1.24
N PRO A 39 15.35 -1.68 -0.01
CA PRO A 39 16.15 -1.80 1.21
C PRO A 39 16.47 -3.25 1.60
N ASN A 40 15.70 -4.20 1.12
CA ASN A 40 15.83 -5.64 1.41
C ASN A 40 15.41 -6.48 0.21
N ASP A 41 15.73 -7.75 0.24
CA ASP A 41 15.25 -8.74 -0.71
C ASP A 41 13.78 -9.14 -0.41
N GLY A 42 13.06 -9.64 -1.42
CA GLY A 42 11.69 -10.10 -1.30
C GLY A 42 11.01 -10.35 -2.64
N VAL A 43 9.74 -10.72 -2.58
CA VAL A 43 8.96 -11.11 -3.78
C VAL A 43 8.84 -10.01 -4.83
N LEU A 44 8.92 -8.75 -4.42
CA LEU A 44 8.86 -7.61 -5.34
C LEU A 44 10.09 -7.52 -6.24
N VAL A 45 11.27 -8.01 -5.81
CA VAL A 45 12.51 -7.97 -6.61
C VAL A 45 12.30 -8.70 -7.93
N GLY A 46 11.95 -10.00 -7.87
CA GLY A 46 11.71 -10.81 -9.07
C GLY A 46 10.58 -10.25 -9.95
N ALA A 47 9.48 -9.81 -9.35
CA ALA A 47 8.35 -9.23 -10.08
C ALA A 47 8.74 -7.95 -10.86
N LEU A 48 9.58 -7.09 -10.29
CA LEU A 48 10.09 -5.89 -10.97
C LEU A 48 11.07 -6.23 -12.10
N GLU A 49 11.92 -7.24 -11.91
CA GLU A 49 12.84 -7.72 -12.94
C GLU A 49 12.08 -8.34 -14.13
N GLU A 50 11.03 -9.10 -13.87
CA GLU A 50 10.16 -9.70 -14.90
C GLU A 50 9.50 -8.62 -15.78
N VAL A 51 9.14 -7.47 -15.24
CA VAL A 51 8.61 -6.34 -16.02
C VAL A 51 9.70 -5.44 -16.63
N GLY A 52 10.98 -5.82 -16.50
CA GLY A 52 12.12 -5.19 -17.17
C GLY A 52 12.78 -4.07 -16.39
N ALA A 53 12.54 -3.94 -15.09
CA ALA A 53 13.29 -3.02 -14.24
C ALA A 53 14.69 -3.56 -13.91
N LYS A 54 15.66 -2.67 -13.73
CA LYS A 54 16.97 -3.00 -13.16
C LYS A 54 16.91 -2.84 -11.65
N VAL A 55 16.81 -3.96 -10.93
CA VAL A 55 16.66 -3.94 -9.47
C VAL A 55 18.01 -4.08 -8.79
N LYS A 56 18.19 -3.35 -7.68
CA LYS A 56 19.34 -3.49 -6.78
C LYS A 56 18.90 -3.41 -5.34
N VAL A 57 19.35 -4.34 -4.53
CA VAL A 57 19.15 -4.31 -3.08
C VAL A 57 20.31 -3.56 -2.43
N ILE A 58 19.98 -2.52 -1.66
CA ILE A 58 20.90 -1.74 -0.81
C ILE A 58 20.17 -1.49 0.50
N ASP A 59 20.71 -1.93 1.62
CA ASP A 59 20.11 -1.86 2.97
C ASP A 59 20.12 -0.43 3.55
N TYR A 60 19.42 0.51 2.88
CA TYR A 60 19.27 1.88 3.36
C TYR A 60 18.15 2.01 4.41
N PRO A 61 18.28 2.98 5.34
CA PRO A 61 17.36 3.09 6.45
C PRO A 61 16.01 3.64 5.99
N ILE A 62 14.94 2.94 6.36
CA ILE A 62 13.57 3.41 6.18
C ILE A 62 13.12 4.11 7.45
N LEU A 63 12.55 5.33 7.32
CA LEU A 63 12.11 6.12 8.45
C LEU A 63 10.94 5.43 9.17
N ARG A 64 11.25 4.74 10.26
CA ARG A 64 10.30 3.98 11.09
C ARG A 64 10.34 4.47 12.53
N ARG A 65 9.29 4.16 13.32
CA ARG A 65 9.16 4.57 14.74
C ARG A 65 10.36 4.21 15.61
N LYS A 66 11.07 3.11 15.30
CA LYS A 66 12.27 2.68 16.04
C LYS A 66 13.38 3.72 16.09
N TYR A 67 13.40 4.65 15.12
CA TYR A 67 14.40 5.71 15.06
C TYR A 67 14.02 6.99 15.82
N PHE A 68 12.80 7.11 16.36
CA PHE A 68 12.33 8.31 17.06
C PHE A 68 12.77 8.34 18.55
N ASN A 69 14.05 8.13 18.77
CA ASN A 69 14.76 8.33 20.05
C ASN A 69 16.18 8.79 19.77
N PRO A 70 16.92 9.39 20.74
CA PRO A 70 18.22 9.98 20.47
C PRO A 70 19.26 9.03 19.86
N LYS A 71 19.32 7.77 20.32
CA LYS A 71 20.21 6.74 19.77
C LYS A 71 19.80 6.34 18.35
N GLY A 72 18.53 6.11 18.14
CA GLY A 72 17.98 5.75 16.82
C GLY A 72 18.17 6.86 15.78
N ILE A 73 18.05 8.12 16.18
CA ILE A 73 18.31 9.27 15.28
C ILE A 73 19.77 9.26 14.80
N LEU A 74 20.73 9.06 15.72
CA LEU A 74 22.15 8.98 15.35
C LEU A 74 22.45 7.79 14.42
N GLU A 75 21.88 6.65 14.72
CA GLU A 75 21.97 5.44 13.90
C GLU A 75 21.39 5.65 12.50
N TYR A 76 20.19 6.26 12.43
CA TYR A 76 19.55 6.60 11.17
C TYR A 76 20.43 7.52 10.32
N PHE A 77 20.93 8.62 10.88
CA PHE A 77 21.77 9.56 10.12
C PHE A 77 23.12 8.96 9.68
N GLY A 78 23.72 8.08 10.49
CA GLY A 78 24.91 7.34 10.11
C GLY A 78 24.67 6.44 8.90
N SER A 79 23.63 5.63 8.96
CA SER A 79 23.20 4.74 7.87
C SER A 79 22.76 5.53 6.64
N TYR A 80 21.93 6.56 6.80
CA TYR A 80 21.50 7.46 5.73
C TYR A 80 22.68 8.03 4.94
N ASN A 81 23.70 8.58 5.62
CA ASN A 81 24.87 9.14 4.95
C ASN A 81 25.68 8.08 4.18
N ARG A 82 25.84 6.89 4.78
CA ARG A 82 26.57 5.79 4.17
C ARG A 82 25.90 5.29 2.91
N TYR A 83 24.62 4.95 3.00
CA TYR A 83 23.88 4.33 1.90
C TYR A 83 23.47 5.35 0.82
N SER A 84 23.15 6.59 1.18
CA SER A 84 22.93 7.65 0.19
C SER A 84 24.15 7.88 -0.71
N LYS A 85 25.37 7.73 -0.19
CA LYS A 85 26.60 7.80 -1.02
C LYS A 85 26.69 6.63 -2.00
N GLN A 86 26.33 5.42 -1.56
CA GLN A 86 26.29 4.24 -2.44
C GLN A 86 25.25 4.39 -3.55
N ILE A 87 24.04 4.85 -3.19
CA ILE A 87 22.98 5.11 -4.14
C ILE A 87 23.37 6.22 -5.13
N ALA A 88 24.02 7.30 -4.65
CA ALA A 88 24.48 8.38 -5.53
C ALA A 88 25.59 7.90 -6.50
N LYS A 89 26.46 7.01 -6.06
CA LYS A 89 27.45 6.37 -6.93
C LYS A 89 26.75 5.55 -8.02
N TYR A 90 25.82 4.69 -7.63
CA TYR A 90 25.03 3.90 -8.57
C TYR A 90 24.29 4.78 -9.59
N ALA A 91 23.63 5.84 -9.11
CA ALA A 91 22.90 6.77 -9.96
C ALA A 91 23.81 7.44 -11.00
N LYS A 92 25.01 7.86 -10.61
CA LYS A 92 26.00 8.45 -11.51
C LYS A 92 26.53 7.45 -12.54
N GLU A 93 26.90 6.24 -12.10
CA GLU A 93 27.45 5.17 -12.97
C GLU A 93 26.45 4.70 -14.03
N ASN A 94 25.14 4.72 -13.69
CA ASN A 94 24.07 4.31 -14.59
C ASN A 94 23.46 5.48 -15.39
N GLY A 95 23.89 6.72 -15.19
CA GLY A 95 23.37 7.87 -15.91
C GLY A 95 21.91 8.20 -15.59
N ILE A 96 21.51 8.07 -14.31
CA ILE A 96 20.16 8.40 -13.86
C ILE A 96 19.87 9.89 -14.10
N GLY A 97 18.70 10.19 -14.65
CA GLY A 97 18.26 11.54 -14.97
C GLY A 97 17.09 12.07 -14.12
N LEU A 98 16.38 11.19 -13.41
CA LEU A 98 15.23 11.53 -12.57
C LEU A 98 15.20 10.61 -11.32
N ILE A 99 14.85 11.18 -10.17
CA ILE A 99 14.64 10.45 -8.91
C ILE A 99 13.14 10.40 -8.61
N HIS A 100 12.64 9.22 -8.27
CA HIS A 100 11.27 8.99 -7.84
C HIS A 100 11.26 8.32 -6.45
N ASN A 101 11.03 9.10 -5.41
CA ASN A 101 10.77 8.56 -4.08
C ASN A 101 9.33 8.04 -4.01
N ASN A 102 9.17 6.73 -3.85
CA ASN A 102 7.85 6.08 -3.89
C ASN A 102 7.23 5.89 -2.49
N THR A 103 7.52 6.78 -1.54
CA THR A 103 6.93 6.79 -0.19
C THR A 103 7.48 7.98 0.61
N THR A 104 6.78 8.38 1.65
CA THR A 104 7.24 9.40 2.60
C THR A 104 8.33 8.90 3.55
N ALA A 105 8.52 7.59 3.66
CA ALA A 105 9.48 6.96 4.56
C ALA A 105 10.92 6.90 4.02
N VAL A 106 11.14 7.24 2.75
CA VAL A 106 12.46 7.24 2.08
C VAL A 106 12.96 8.68 1.92
N LEU A 107 14.12 8.99 2.49
CA LEU A 107 14.70 10.34 2.45
C LEU A 107 15.92 10.46 1.54
N GLU A 108 16.46 9.35 1.04
CA GLU A 108 17.68 9.26 0.24
C GLU A 108 17.64 10.11 -1.04
N GLY A 109 16.45 10.29 -1.63
CA GLY A 109 16.25 11.17 -2.77
C GLY A 109 16.66 12.61 -2.51
N ILE A 110 16.54 13.12 -1.27
CA ILE A 110 17.03 14.45 -0.88
C ILE A 110 18.54 14.56 -1.07
N TYR A 111 19.27 13.53 -0.61
CA TYR A 111 20.73 13.50 -0.76
C TYR A 111 21.12 13.51 -2.23
N LEU A 112 20.48 12.67 -3.04
CA LEU A 112 20.74 12.56 -4.48
C LEU A 112 20.45 13.89 -5.19
N LYS A 113 19.27 14.50 -4.93
CA LYS A 113 18.91 15.81 -5.49
C LYS A 113 19.97 16.86 -5.18
N ARG A 114 20.40 16.95 -3.93
CA ARG A 114 21.40 17.94 -3.52
C ARG A 114 22.79 17.68 -4.12
N LYS A 115 23.19 16.41 -4.20
CA LYS A 115 24.53 16.00 -4.64
C LYS A 115 24.66 15.95 -6.16
N LEU A 116 23.65 15.45 -6.86
CA LEU A 116 23.67 15.21 -8.30
C LEU A 116 22.89 16.26 -9.10
N LYS A 117 22.12 17.12 -8.41
CA LYS A 117 21.28 18.15 -9.03
C LYS A 117 20.17 17.58 -9.92
N LEU A 118 19.73 16.36 -9.64
CA LEU A 118 18.65 15.70 -10.38
C LEU A 118 17.28 16.16 -9.90
N PRO A 119 16.27 16.19 -10.79
CA PRO A 119 14.90 16.41 -10.39
C PRO A 119 14.40 15.28 -9.48
N LEU A 120 13.52 15.62 -8.52
CA LEU A 120 12.96 14.72 -7.54
C LEU A 120 11.43 14.77 -7.58
N ILE A 121 10.81 13.65 -7.95
CA ILE A 121 9.40 13.38 -7.72
C ILE A 121 9.26 12.68 -6.37
N TRP A 122 8.29 13.11 -5.57
CA TRP A 122 7.91 12.43 -4.33
C TRP A 122 6.49 11.91 -4.44
N HIS A 123 6.35 10.58 -4.50
CA HIS A 123 5.06 9.91 -4.63
C HIS A 123 4.56 9.49 -3.25
N VAL A 124 3.42 10.04 -2.86
CA VAL A 124 2.87 9.93 -1.50
C VAL A 124 1.70 8.95 -1.49
N HIS A 125 1.91 7.84 -0.78
CA HIS A 125 0.96 6.76 -0.59
C HIS A 125 0.38 6.73 0.83
N GLU A 126 0.71 7.71 1.69
CA GLU A 126 0.36 7.69 3.09
C GLU A 126 -0.36 8.97 3.52
N ILE A 127 -1.25 8.83 4.51
CA ILE A 127 -1.82 9.93 5.29
C ILE A 127 -1.28 9.81 6.71
N ILE A 128 -0.30 10.64 7.07
CA ILE A 128 0.33 10.63 8.40
C ILE A 128 -0.47 11.53 9.33
N VAL A 129 -1.42 10.95 10.06
CA VAL A 129 -2.28 11.69 10.99
C VAL A 129 -1.55 12.01 12.31
N LYS A 130 -0.79 11.04 12.84
CA LYS A 130 -0.09 11.17 14.13
C LYS A 130 1.27 10.45 14.11
N PRO A 131 2.30 10.97 14.80
CA PRO A 131 2.34 12.29 15.48
C PRO A 131 2.42 13.46 14.50
N LYS A 132 1.74 14.57 14.82
CA LYS A 132 1.70 15.76 13.95
C LYS A 132 3.09 16.33 13.65
N ALA A 133 4.00 16.34 14.63
CA ALA A 133 5.36 16.82 14.42
C ALA A 133 6.12 16.06 13.32
N ILE A 134 5.88 14.76 13.17
CA ILE A 134 6.48 13.94 12.11
C ILE A 134 5.85 14.28 10.76
N SER A 135 4.54 14.41 10.71
CA SER A 135 3.84 14.85 9.50
C SER A 135 4.35 16.23 9.05
N ASP A 136 4.43 17.19 9.95
CA ASP A 136 4.93 18.54 9.65
C ASP A 136 6.39 18.52 9.17
N PHE A 137 7.25 17.68 9.76
CA PHE A 137 8.65 17.53 9.36
C PHE A 137 8.77 16.91 7.95
N ILE A 138 8.02 15.86 7.67
CA ILE A 138 8.03 15.22 6.33
C ILE A 138 7.49 16.19 5.28
N ASN A 139 6.39 16.87 5.57
CA ASN A 139 5.82 17.88 4.68
C ASN A 139 6.80 19.04 4.43
N PHE A 140 7.56 19.48 5.45
CA PHE A 140 8.63 20.45 5.29
C PHE A 140 9.71 19.93 4.31
N LEU A 141 10.15 18.68 4.47
CA LEU A 141 11.14 18.09 3.57
C LEU A 141 10.62 17.98 2.13
N MET A 142 9.38 17.51 1.95
CA MET A 142 8.75 17.40 0.63
C MET A 142 8.64 18.78 -0.03
N GLY A 143 8.05 19.76 0.64
CA GLY A 143 7.87 21.10 0.08
C GLY A 143 9.20 21.83 -0.22
N ARG A 144 10.28 21.49 0.51
CA ARG A 144 11.60 22.09 0.31
C ARG A 144 12.42 21.45 -0.78
N TYR A 145 12.25 20.14 -1.02
CA TYR A 145 13.15 19.38 -1.88
C TYR A 145 12.49 18.74 -3.09
N ALA A 146 11.20 18.39 -3.06
CA ALA A 146 10.54 17.84 -4.23
C ALA A 146 10.32 18.92 -5.30
N ASP A 147 10.53 18.58 -6.57
CA ASP A 147 10.10 19.40 -7.69
C ASP A 147 8.61 19.18 -7.98
N THR A 148 8.15 17.94 -7.78
CA THR A 148 6.75 17.53 -7.89
C THR A 148 6.42 16.56 -6.77
N ILE A 149 5.26 16.74 -6.16
CA ILE A 149 4.66 15.84 -5.19
C ILE A 149 3.46 15.18 -5.86
N VAL A 150 3.59 13.89 -6.18
CA VAL A 150 2.48 13.09 -6.70
C VAL A 150 1.73 12.49 -5.52
N THR A 151 0.42 12.59 -5.53
CA THR A 151 -0.46 12.02 -4.49
C THR A 151 -1.47 11.08 -5.14
N VAL A 152 -1.74 9.96 -4.48
CA VAL A 152 -2.60 8.90 -5.02
C VAL A 152 -4.11 9.22 -4.97
N SER A 153 -4.49 10.31 -4.30
CA SER A 153 -5.88 10.77 -4.18
C SER A 153 -5.96 12.24 -3.77
N ASN A 154 -7.14 12.85 -3.92
CA ASN A 154 -7.42 14.18 -3.36
C ASN A 154 -7.35 14.18 -1.83
N ALA A 155 -7.72 13.08 -1.16
CA ALA A 155 -7.58 12.96 0.28
C ALA A 155 -6.13 13.14 0.73
N VAL A 156 -5.18 12.51 0.03
CA VAL A 156 -3.74 12.69 0.26
C VAL A 156 -3.29 14.09 -0.12
N ALA A 157 -3.72 14.61 -1.29
CA ALA A 157 -3.37 15.96 -1.73
C ALA A 157 -3.82 17.02 -0.72
N ASN A 158 -5.07 16.94 -0.25
CA ASN A 158 -5.61 17.84 0.75
C ASN A 158 -4.85 17.75 2.09
N HIS A 159 -4.46 16.53 2.50
CA HIS A 159 -3.65 16.34 3.69
C HIS A 159 -2.26 17.02 3.57
N VAL A 160 -1.58 16.83 2.45
CA VAL A 160 -0.26 17.41 2.19
C VAL A 160 -0.34 18.95 2.04
N LYS A 161 -1.35 19.47 1.37
CA LYS A 161 -1.59 20.92 1.16
C LYS A 161 -1.97 21.68 2.41
N GLN A 162 -2.40 21.02 3.48
CA GLN A 162 -2.59 21.67 4.79
C GLN A 162 -1.28 22.20 5.38
N SER A 163 -0.14 21.73 4.89
CA SER A 163 1.16 22.18 5.34
C SER A 163 1.57 23.48 4.66
N ARG A 164 1.91 24.50 5.44
CA ARG A 164 2.46 25.78 4.95
C ARG A 164 3.76 25.64 4.15
N PHE A 165 4.39 24.49 4.18
CA PHE A 165 5.66 24.22 3.51
C PHE A 165 5.50 23.69 2.09
N VAL A 166 4.32 23.20 1.75
CA VAL A 166 4.01 22.64 0.44
C VAL A 166 3.22 23.66 -0.35
N LYS A 167 3.64 23.90 -1.59
CA LYS A 167 2.93 24.79 -2.50
C LYS A 167 1.90 24.02 -3.31
N ASP A 168 0.78 24.66 -3.62
CA ASP A 168 -0.31 24.01 -4.36
C ASP A 168 0.11 23.55 -5.76
N ASP A 169 0.97 24.32 -6.43
CA ASP A 169 1.50 24.05 -7.76
C ASP A 169 2.52 22.89 -7.81
N GLN A 170 3.07 22.49 -6.65
CA GLN A 170 3.93 21.32 -6.52
C GLN A 170 3.15 20.00 -6.48
N VAL A 171 1.84 20.04 -6.16
CA VAL A 171 1.05 18.83 -5.88
C VAL A 171 0.21 18.45 -7.09
N GLN A 172 0.39 17.21 -7.55
CA GLN A 172 -0.39 16.60 -8.62
C GLN A 172 -1.08 15.34 -8.10
N VAL A 173 -2.37 15.20 -8.39
CA VAL A 173 -3.12 13.98 -8.08
C VAL A 173 -3.05 13.04 -9.27
N ILE A 174 -2.55 11.84 -9.05
CA ILE A 174 -2.56 10.73 -10.01
C ILE A 174 -3.09 9.52 -9.27
N TYR A 175 -4.33 9.14 -9.58
CA TYR A 175 -4.98 8.00 -8.94
C TYR A 175 -4.29 6.68 -9.26
N ASN A 176 -4.24 5.78 -8.28
CA ASN A 176 -3.87 4.40 -8.54
C ASN A 176 -4.92 3.75 -9.45
N GLY A 177 -4.47 2.89 -10.34
CA GLY A 177 -5.30 1.99 -11.13
C GLY A 177 -5.17 0.55 -10.69
N VAL A 178 -5.94 -0.32 -11.34
CA VAL A 178 -5.80 -1.77 -11.28
C VAL A 178 -5.77 -2.35 -12.69
N ASP A 179 -5.07 -3.47 -12.87
CA ASP A 179 -5.02 -4.16 -14.15
C ASP A 179 -6.34 -4.91 -14.39
N ASN A 180 -7.17 -4.42 -15.30
CA ASN A 180 -8.45 -5.04 -15.65
C ASN A 180 -8.30 -6.40 -16.38
N ALA A 181 -7.10 -6.76 -16.83
CA ALA A 181 -6.83 -8.10 -17.34
C ALA A 181 -6.71 -9.12 -16.19
N VAL A 182 -6.30 -8.65 -15.01
CA VAL A 182 -6.18 -9.46 -13.78
C VAL A 182 -7.46 -9.41 -12.95
N TYR A 183 -7.96 -8.20 -12.69
CA TYR A 183 -9.15 -7.98 -11.87
C TYR A 183 -10.38 -7.78 -12.76
N GLN A 184 -11.13 -8.83 -12.95
CA GLN A 184 -12.36 -8.87 -13.76
C GLN A 184 -13.36 -9.86 -13.17
N VAL A 185 -14.60 -9.79 -13.64
CA VAL A 185 -15.65 -10.74 -13.24
C VAL A 185 -15.31 -12.13 -13.79
N MET A 186 -15.25 -13.11 -12.90
CA MET A 186 -14.92 -14.49 -13.22
C MET A 186 -15.86 -15.46 -12.48
N ASP A 187 -15.95 -16.70 -12.96
CA ASP A 187 -16.61 -17.77 -12.21
C ASP A 187 -15.87 -18.08 -10.91
N ALA A 188 -16.60 -18.10 -9.82
CA ALA A 188 -16.06 -18.33 -8.47
C ALA A 188 -16.32 -19.75 -7.94
N SER A 189 -16.91 -20.64 -8.74
CA SER A 189 -17.34 -21.97 -8.28
C SER A 189 -16.17 -22.80 -7.73
N ALA A 190 -15.01 -22.73 -8.38
CA ALA A 190 -13.83 -23.49 -7.96
C ALA A 190 -13.29 -22.98 -6.61
N VAL A 191 -13.17 -21.66 -6.43
CA VAL A 191 -12.65 -21.07 -5.19
C VAL A 191 -13.65 -21.22 -4.04
N ARG A 192 -14.96 -21.11 -4.29
CA ARG A 192 -15.98 -21.42 -3.29
C ARG A 192 -15.87 -22.86 -2.80
N ASN A 193 -15.73 -23.82 -3.72
CA ASN A 193 -15.55 -25.24 -3.38
C ASN A 193 -14.24 -25.47 -2.58
N GLN A 194 -13.15 -24.83 -2.96
CA GLN A 194 -11.87 -24.90 -2.24
C GLN A 194 -12.00 -24.52 -0.77
N PHE A 195 -12.81 -23.51 -0.47
CA PHE A 195 -13.04 -23.03 0.90
C PHE A 195 -14.28 -23.63 1.57
N GLY A 196 -14.93 -24.61 0.96
CA GLY A 196 -16.13 -25.25 1.51
C GLY A 196 -17.31 -24.28 1.68
N ILE A 197 -17.51 -23.42 0.68
CA ILE A 197 -18.61 -22.43 0.61
C ILE A 197 -19.58 -22.87 -0.48
N ALA A 198 -20.86 -23.01 -0.15
CA ALA A 198 -21.87 -23.40 -1.13
C ALA A 198 -22.12 -22.28 -2.16
N GLN A 199 -22.61 -22.63 -3.34
CA GLN A 199 -22.80 -21.66 -4.43
C GLN A 199 -23.89 -20.65 -4.12
N ASP A 200 -24.84 -21.01 -3.25
CA ASP A 200 -25.95 -20.16 -2.80
C ASP A 200 -25.71 -19.49 -1.42
N ASP A 201 -24.50 -19.62 -0.85
CA ASP A 201 -24.12 -18.91 0.37
C ASP A 201 -23.87 -17.41 0.06
N LEU A 202 -24.31 -16.54 0.99
CA LEU A 202 -23.95 -15.11 0.96
C LEU A 202 -22.55 -14.91 1.57
N VAL A 203 -21.59 -14.49 0.77
CA VAL A 203 -20.20 -14.30 1.25
C VAL A 203 -19.89 -12.81 1.44
N ILE A 204 -19.63 -12.43 2.67
CA ILE A 204 -19.18 -11.07 3.05
C ILE A 204 -17.69 -11.12 3.27
N GLY A 205 -16.92 -10.47 2.38
CA GLY A 205 -15.47 -10.59 2.34
C GLY A 205 -14.72 -9.34 2.81
N MET A 206 -13.58 -9.57 3.42
CA MET A 206 -12.59 -8.55 3.75
C MET A 206 -11.20 -9.04 3.36
N VAL A 207 -10.46 -8.21 2.60
CA VAL A 207 -9.07 -8.48 2.24
C VAL A 207 -8.22 -7.31 2.73
N GLY A 208 -7.18 -7.63 3.47
CA GLY A 208 -6.26 -6.60 3.94
C GLY A 208 -5.37 -7.07 5.08
N ARG A 209 -4.26 -6.36 5.25
CA ARG A 209 -3.30 -6.63 6.33
C ARG A 209 -3.98 -6.55 7.70
N VAL A 210 -3.70 -7.51 8.57
CA VAL A 210 -4.17 -7.46 9.95
C VAL A 210 -3.32 -6.47 10.72
N ASN A 211 -3.94 -5.34 11.10
CA ASN A 211 -3.25 -4.27 11.83
C ASN A 211 -4.24 -3.46 12.68
N ALA A 212 -3.72 -2.46 13.41
CA ALA A 212 -4.50 -1.68 14.39
C ALA A 212 -5.63 -0.83 13.77
N TRP A 213 -5.67 -0.65 12.43
CA TRP A 213 -6.56 0.34 11.82
C TRP A 213 -7.33 -0.15 10.58
N LYS A 214 -7.08 -1.37 10.10
CA LYS A 214 -7.87 -1.94 9.00
C LYS A 214 -9.29 -2.36 9.40
N GLY A 215 -9.55 -2.49 10.72
CA GLY A 215 -10.91 -2.62 11.24
C GLY A 215 -11.46 -4.05 11.26
N GLN A 216 -10.61 -5.09 11.37
CA GLN A 216 -11.06 -6.48 11.49
C GLN A 216 -12.05 -6.67 12.65
N GLY A 217 -11.81 -6.01 13.79
CA GLY A 217 -12.72 -6.05 14.93
C GLY A 217 -14.09 -5.42 14.64
N ASP A 218 -14.12 -4.33 13.87
CA ASP A 218 -15.38 -3.70 13.46
C ASP A 218 -16.09 -4.52 12.38
N PHE A 219 -15.35 -5.18 11.49
CA PHE A 219 -15.90 -6.16 10.56
C PHE A 219 -16.62 -7.27 11.31
N LEU A 220 -15.98 -7.92 12.30
CA LEU A 220 -16.58 -8.99 13.08
C LEU A 220 -17.85 -8.53 13.80
N LYS A 221 -17.84 -7.34 14.42
CA LYS A 221 -19.03 -6.76 15.07
C LYS A 221 -20.19 -6.54 14.09
N ALA A 222 -19.88 -6.06 12.89
CA ALA A 222 -20.90 -5.75 11.88
C ALA A 222 -21.50 -7.02 11.26
N VAL A 223 -20.69 -8.05 10.99
CA VAL A 223 -21.18 -9.28 10.36
C VAL A 223 -21.90 -10.22 11.33
N THR A 224 -21.53 -10.23 12.61
CA THR A 224 -22.12 -11.16 13.59
C THR A 224 -23.65 -11.19 13.59
N PRO A 225 -24.39 -10.06 13.67
CA PRO A 225 -25.84 -10.11 13.64
C PRO A 225 -26.41 -10.59 12.30
N ILE A 226 -25.69 -10.36 11.19
CA ILE A 226 -26.09 -10.81 9.85
C ILE A 226 -25.98 -12.34 9.79
N LEU A 227 -24.86 -12.88 10.27
CA LEU A 227 -24.60 -14.32 10.30
C LEU A 227 -25.59 -15.04 11.21
N GLN A 228 -25.91 -14.48 12.39
CA GLN A 228 -26.93 -15.03 13.29
C GLN A 228 -28.32 -15.11 12.63
N ALA A 229 -28.68 -14.11 11.83
CA ALA A 229 -29.96 -14.05 11.15
C ALA A 229 -30.02 -14.90 9.87
N ASN A 230 -28.87 -15.25 9.28
CA ASN A 230 -28.79 -15.98 8.02
C ASN A 230 -27.79 -17.14 8.12
N PRO A 231 -28.25 -18.38 8.31
CA PRO A 231 -27.40 -19.58 8.37
C PRO A 231 -26.60 -19.86 7.08
N LYS A 232 -26.99 -19.28 5.95
CA LYS A 232 -26.27 -19.36 4.66
C LYS A 232 -25.33 -18.19 4.42
N ALA A 233 -25.11 -17.33 5.40
CA ALA A 233 -24.12 -16.27 5.28
C ALA A 233 -22.77 -16.72 5.86
N VAL A 234 -21.69 -16.34 5.17
CA VAL A 234 -20.30 -16.62 5.54
C VAL A 234 -19.53 -15.30 5.55
N ALA A 235 -18.80 -15.04 6.63
CA ALA A 235 -17.80 -13.98 6.67
C ALA A 235 -16.43 -14.57 6.30
N PHE A 236 -15.71 -13.90 5.40
CA PHE A 236 -14.41 -14.36 4.94
C PHE A 236 -13.35 -13.24 5.08
N LEU A 237 -12.29 -13.52 5.84
CA LEU A 237 -11.18 -12.60 6.05
C LEU A 237 -9.90 -13.18 5.44
N ALA A 238 -9.19 -12.38 4.64
CA ALA A 238 -7.89 -12.75 4.09
C ALA A 238 -6.83 -11.70 4.39
N GLY A 239 -5.70 -12.12 4.96
CA GLY A 239 -4.55 -11.27 5.22
C GLY A 239 -3.74 -11.68 6.43
N SER A 240 -2.46 -11.29 6.42
CA SER A 240 -1.49 -11.52 7.49
C SER A 240 -1.10 -10.21 8.18
N ALA A 241 -0.46 -10.30 9.33
CA ALA A 241 0.13 -9.15 10.03
C ALA A 241 1.49 -8.74 9.42
N PHE A 242 2.08 -7.65 9.90
CA PHE A 242 3.48 -7.33 9.67
C PHE A 242 4.37 -8.27 10.47
N GLU A 243 5.57 -8.51 9.96
CA GLU A 243 6.63 -9.20 10.72
C GLU A 243 6.83 -8.54 12.09
N GLY A 244 6.76 -9.34 13.16
CA GLY A 244 6.83 -8.87 14.55
C GLY A 244 5.49 -8.35 15.12
N GLU A 245 4.40 -8.39 14.36
CA GLU A 245 3.03 -8.07 14.82
C GLU A 245 2.07 -9.27 14.70
N GLU A 246 2.58 -10.51 14.66
CA GLU A 246 1.82 -11.75 14.50
C GLU A 246 0.77 -11.93 15.60
N TRP A 247 1.04 -11.43 16.80
CA TRP A 247 0.12 -11.39 17.93
C TRP A 247 -1.25 -10.75 17.59
N ARG A 248 -1.31 -9.91 16.57
CA ARG A 248 -2.59 -9.34 16.10
C ARG A 248 -3.46 -10.35 15.39
N VAL A 249 -2.83 -11.31 14.74
CA VAL A 249 -3.53 -12.45 14.12
C VAL A 249 -4.07 -13.34 15.20
N ASP A 250 -3.28 -13.63 16.25
CA ASP A 250 -3.71 -14.45 17.40
C ASP A 250 -4.91 -13.81 18.12
N GLU A 251 -4.88 -12.49 18.32
CA GLU A 251 -6.02 -11.73 18.87
C GLU A 251 -7.27 -11.83 17.98
N LEU A 252 -7.10 -11.73 16.66
CA LEU A 252 -8.21 -11.85 15.72
C LEU A 252 -8.80 -13.27 15.72
N GLU A 253 -7.95 -14.30 15.69
CA GLU A 253 -8.40 -15.71 15.76
C GLU A 253 -9.09 -16.03 17.06
N LYS A 254 -8.59 -15.51 18.18
CA LYS A 254 -9.27 -15.60 19.46
C LYS A 254 -10.66 -14.97 19.41
N ALA A 255 -10.77 -13.73 18.86
CA ALA A 255 -12.05 -13.06 18.74
C ALA A 255 -13.04 -13.82 17.83
N ILE A 256 -12.54 -14.48 16.78
CA ILE A 256 -13.35 -15.37 15.92
C ILE A 256 -13.83 -16.58 16.71
N SER A 257 -12.94 -17.26 17.42
CA SER A 257 -13.27 -18.48 18.19
C SER A 257 -14.27 -18.24 19.33
N GLU A 258 -14.24 -17.03 19.91
CA GLU A 258 -15.18 -16.62 20.97
C GLU A 258 -16.52 -16.08 20.41
N SER A 259 -16.63 -15.95 19.07
CA SER A 259 -17.86 -15.48 18.43
C SER A 259 -19.00 -16.52 18.48
N PRO A 260 -20.26 -16.11 18.74
CA PRO A 260 -21.40 -17.03 18.69
C PRO A 260 -21.67 -17.59 17.28
N VAL A 261 -20.98 -17.12 16.26
CA VAL A 261 -21.10 -17.52 14.85
C VAL A 261 -19.75 -17.97 14.27
N ALA A 262 -18.84 -18.46 15.10
CA ALA A 262 -17.47 -18.85 14.71
C ALA A 262 -17.43 -19.78 13.49
N GLU A 263 -18.36 -20.75 13.41
CA GLU A 263 -18.46 -21.70 12.29
C GLU A 263 -18.77 -21.06 10.92
N GLN A 264 -19.37 -19.85 10.92
CA GLN A 264 -19.67 -19.09 9.72
C GLN A 264 -18.57 -18.08 9.36
N ILE A 265 -17.49 -18.01 10.14
CA ILE A 265 -16.37 -17.10 9.90
C ILE A 265 -15.17 -17.91 9.44
N LYS A 266 -14.68 -17.60 8.25
CA LYS A 266 -13.45 -18.19 7.68
C LYS A 266 -12.35 -17.15 7.62
N ARG A 267 -11.16 -17.53 8.05
CA ARG A 267 -9.98 -16.69 7.96
C ARG A 267 -8.83 -17.45 7.30
N ILE A 268 -8.11 -16.77 6.43
CA ILE A 268 -6.85 -17.25 5.83
C ILE A 268 -5.77 -16.18 5.94
N ASP A 269 -4.53 -16.61 5.85
CA ASP A 269 -3.38 -15.73 5.74
C ASP A 269 -3.33 -15.04 4.35
N TYR A 270 -2.17 -14.50 3.98
CA TYR A 270 -1.96 -13.91 2.68
C TYR A 270 -2.31 -14.90 1.55
N TYR A 271 -3.08 -14.42 0.58
CA TYR A 271 -3.48 -15.19 -0.60
C TYR A 271 -3.11 -14.39 -1.86
N SER A 272 -2.23 -14.96 -2.69
CA SER A 272 -1.66 -14.26 -3.84
C SER A 272 -2.67 -14.01 -4.96
N LYS A 273 -3.64 -14.92 -5.14
CA LYS A 273 -4.65 -14.82 -6.20
C LYS A 273 -5.90 -14.06 -5.73
N THR A 274 -5.71 -12.82 -5.32
CA THR A 274 -6.79 -12.02 -4.71
C THR A 274 -8.01 -11.82 -5.61
N THR A 275 -7.85 -11.88 -6.94
CA THR A 275 -8.98 -11.84 -7.88
C THR A 275 -9.97 -13.00 -7.66
N GLU A 276 -9.48 -14.21 -7.31
CA GLU A 276 -10.33 -15.35 -6.98
C GLU A 276 -11.17 -15.07 -5.73
N LEU A 277 -10.56 -14.45 -4.69
CA LEU A 277 -11.27 -14.08 -3.47
C LEU A 277 -12.35 -13.04 -3.75
N TYR A 278 -12.01 -11.98 -4.50
CA TYR A 278 -13.03 -10.95 -4.81
C TYR A 278 -14.21 -11.55 -5.58
N ASN A 279 -13.95 -12.43 -6.54
CA ASN A 279 -15.04 -13.08 -7.28
C ASN A 279 -15.90 -14.01 -6.41
N MET A 280 -15.32 -14.60 -5.37
CA MET A 280 -16.05 -15.42 -4.40
C MET A 280 -17.01 -14.60 -3.51
N PHE A 281 -16.71 -13.32 -3.26
CA PHE A 281 -17.52 -12.45 -2.41
C PHE A 281 -18.79 -11.96 -3.12
N ASP A 282 -19.85 -11.76 -2.37
CA ASP A 282 -21.04 -11.04 -2.79
C ASP A 282 -20.98 -9.57 -2.37
N ILE A 283 -20.35 -9.29 -1.22
CA ILE A 283 -20.12 -7.95 -0.69
C ILE A 283 -18.67 -7.86 -0.19
N PHE A 284 -17.95 -6.81 -0.60
CA PHE A 284 -16.65 -6.48 -0.06
C PHE A 284 -16.75 -5.41 1.01
N VAL A 285 -16.10 -5.61 2.15
CA VAL A 285 -16.14 -4.67 3.29
C VAL A 285 -14.73 -4.22 3.64
N LEU A 286 -14.52 -2.89 3.71
CA LEU A 286 -13.28 -2.28 4.18
C LEU A 286 -13.56 -1.29 5.31
N PRO A 287 -13.63 -1.73 6.57
CA PRO A 287 -13.98 -0.88 7.71
C PRO A 287 -12.74 -0.24 8.35
N SER A 288 -11.83 0.28 7.53
CA SER A 288 -10.61 0.94 8.02
C SER A 288 -10.96 2.09 8.95
N THR A 289 -10.44 2.07 10.17
CA THR A 289 -10.72 3.07 11.22
C THR A 289 -9.90 4.36 11.07
N ASN A 290 -8.83 4.30 10.28
CA ASN A 290 -8.05 5.47 9.85
C ASN A 290 -8.27 5.72 8.36
N PRO A 291 -8.12 6.99 7.89
CA PRO A 291 -8.23 7.30 6.47
C PRO A 291 -7.21 6.53 5.62
N ASP A 292 -7.69 5.65 4.76
CA ASP A 292 -6.87 5.03 3.72
C ASP A 292 -6.56 6.06 2.62
N PRO A 293 -5.34 6.15 2.12
CA PRO A 293 -4.97 7.08 1.04
C PRO A 293 -5.76 6.87 -0.25
N LEU A 294 -5.69 5.66 -0.80
CA LEU A 294 -6.52 5.13 -1.89
C LEU A 294 -6.36 3.60 -1.87
N PRO A 295 -7.24 2.88 -1.19
CA PRO A 295 -7.06 1.45 -0.97
C PRO A 295 -7.23 0.67 -2.28
N THR A 296 -6.16 0.02 -2.75
CA THR A 296 -6.17 -0.80 -3.98
C THR A 296 -7.17 -1.95 -3.89
N VAL A 297 -7.35 -2.53 -2.70
CA VAL A 297 -8.33 -3.61 -2.45
C VAL A 297 -9.77 -3.20 -2.78
N VAL A 298 -10.11 -1.91 -2.66
CA VAL A 298 -11.42 -1.39 -3.08
C VAL A 298 -11.51 -1.34 -4.60
N LEU A 299 -10.46 -0.84 -5.28
CA LEU A 299 -10.40 -0.81 -6.75
C LEU A 299 -10.44 -2.23 -7.32
N GLU A 300 -9.70 -3.15 -6.71
CA GLU A 300 -9.65 -4.57 -7.07
C GLU A 300 -11.04 -5.22 -6.95
N ALA A 301 -11.74 -5.01 -5.82
CA ALA A 301 -13.09 -5.52 -5.60
C ALA A 301 -14.12 -4.92 -6.59
N MET A 302 -14.05 -3.61 -6.84
CA MET A 302 -14.93 -2.93 -7.80
C MET A 302 -14.69 -3.42 -9.24
N ALA A 303 -13.44 -3.67 -9.64
CA ALA A 303 -13.12 -4.23 -10.96
C ALA A 303 -13.68 -5.65 -11.11
N CYS A 304 -13.76 -6.43 -10.02
CA CYS A 304 -14.45 -7.72 -9.97
C CYS A 304 -15.98 -7.60 -9.82
N GLY A 305 -16.56 -6.39 -9.97
CA GLY A 305 -18.00 -6.17 -9.94
C GLY A 305 -18.64 -6.24 -8.55
N LYS A 306 -17.85 -6.10 -7.45
CA LYS A 306 -18.38 -6.25 -6.10
C LYS A 306 -18.84 -4.93 -5.50
N PRO A 307 -20.04 -4.89 -4.87
CA PRO A 307 -20.44 -3.76 -4.04
C PRO A 307 -19.49 -3.63 -2.85
N VAL A 308 -19.13 -2.40 -2.51
CA VAL A 308 -18.18 -2.08 -1.45
C VAL A 308 -18.86 -1.33 -0.33
N VAL A 309 -18.62 -1.77 0.90
CA VAL A 309 -19.04 -1.11 2.13
C VAL A 309 -17.81 -0.68 2.93
N GLY A 310 -17.80 0.55 3.40
CA GLY A 310 -16.68 1.07 4.20
C GLY A 310 -17.02 2.36 4.92
N TYR A 311 -16.13 2.80 5.81
CA TYR A 311 -16.27 4.10 6.46
C TYR A 311 -16.04 5.25 5.47
N ARG A 312 -16.83 6.32 5.60
CA ARG A 312 -16.78 7.49 4.71
C ARG A 312 -15.63 8.42 5.08
N HIS A 313 -14.40 8.03 4.77
CA HIS A 313 -13.21 8.89 4.95
C HIS A 313 -12.06 8.44 4.04
N GLY A 314 -11.04 9.30 3.90
CA GLY A 314 -9.88 9.03 3.04
C GLY A 314 -10.26 8.89 1.56
N GLY A 315 -9.41 8.18 0.81
CA GLY A 315 -9.57 7.94 -0.62
C GLY A 315 -10.72 6.98 -0.98
N VAL A 316 -11.29 6.26 0.00
CA VAL A 316 -12.49 5.40 -0.24
C VAL A 316 -13.63 6.23 -0.83
N CYS A 317 -13.79 7.49 -0.39
CA CYS A 317 -14.83 8.40 -0.90
C CYS A 317 -14.64 8.80 -2.37
N GLU A 318 -13.46 8.56 -2.94
CA GLU A 318 -13.09 8.95 -4.30
C GLU A 318 -13.23 7.77 -5.29
N ASN A 319 -13.30 6.53 -4.78
CA ASN A 319 -13.40 5.31 -5.58
C ASN A 319 -14.80 5.07 -6.17
N GLY A 320 -15.80 5.79 -5.72
CA GLY A 320 -17.16 5.71 -6.23
C GLY A 320 -18.01 6.85 -5.70
N GLN A 321 -18.95 7.33 -6.50
CA GLN A 321 -20.00 8.19 -5.96
C GLN A 321 -20.88 7.32 -5.08
N GLY A 322 -20.59 7.30 -3.78
CA GLY A 322 -21.44 6.65 -2.80
C GLY A 322 -22.86 7.28 -2.85
N ARG A 323 -23.84 6.47 -3.18
CA ARG A 323 -25.24 6.78 -3.00
C ARG A 323 -25.63 6.50 -1.56
#